data_d7e3c6e8f9b428e0faaef441a28d13e5
#
_entry.id   d7e3c6e8f9b428e0faaef441a28d13e5
#
_cell.length_a   1.000
_cell.length_b   1.000
_cell.length_c   1.000
_cell.angle_alpha   90.00
_cell.angle_beta   90.00
_cell.angle_gamma   90.00
#
_symmetry.space_group_name_H-M   'P 1'
#
loop_
_entity.id
_entity.type
_entity.pdbx_description
1 polymer ?
#
loop_
_entity_poly.entity_id
_entity_poly.type
_entity_poly.pdbx_seq_one_letter_code
_entity_poly.pdbx_strand_id
1 'polypeptide(L)'
;MALNKNVNIEINGKQYVPKYQECKKEFIDIAGNHCNMGIIILPDSALSSKDVISKNMISNYNAKSEDEKQAIEKEISNIYVKTYDKYMLYVNSKLNIYEATTGLTAIVIFLALYLGIIFLIASSAILALKELTDSSDNKHRYDILRKIGTDEKMINRTLFVQIAIFFLIPLALAIVHSIFGISFALNILKTINEIDDLVWPIVITAVFIALIYGGYFVITYLSSKNIIKEDV
;
A
#
# COMPACT_ATOMS: atom_id res chain seq x y z
N MET A 1 17.25 20.16 -15.70
CA MET A 1 18.58 20.79 -15.56
C MET A 1 18.92 21.73 -16.72
N ALA A 2 18.56 21.45 -17.97
CA ALA A 2 18.78 22.36 -19.09
C ALA A 2 17.91 23.62 -19.03
N LEU A 3 16.67 23.53 -18.52
CA LEU A 3 15.72 24.65 -18.43
C LEU A 3 16.15 25.78 -17.48
N ASN A 4 16.83 25.45 -16.40
CA ASN A 4 17.30 26.45 -15.42
C ASN A 4 18.50 27.29 -15.91
N LYS A 5 19.02 26.99 -17.09
CA LYS A 5 20.22 27.69 -17.65
C LYS A 5 19.93 28.48 -18.91
N ASN A 6 18.66 28.66 -19.32
CA ASN A 6 18.29 29.28 -20.60
C ASN A 6 19.06 28.71 -21.83
N VAL A 7 19.29 27.41 -21.79
CA VAL A 7 20.05 26.72 -22.85
C VAL A 7 19.10 26.36 -23.97
N ASN A 8 19.42 26.76 -25.18
CA ASN A 8 18.71 26.32 -26.37
C ASN A 8 18.81 24.82 -26.53
N ILE A 9 17.71 24.18 -26.89
CA ILE A 9 17.66 22.74 -27.16
C ILE A 9 17.76 22.55 -28.67
N GLU A 10 18.74 21.77 -29.11
CA GLU A 10 18.88 21.46 -30.55
C GLU A 10 18.17 20.12 -30.83
N ILE A 11 17.25 20.13 -31.78
CA ILE A 11 16.51 18.95 -32.24
C ILE A 11 16.51 18.97 -33.77
N ASN A 12 16.97 17.90 -34.37
CA ASN A 12 17.09 17.76 -35.85
C ASN A 12 17.82 18.95 -36.52
N GLY A 13 18.90 19.45 -35.89
CA GLY A 13 19.68 20.57 -36.42
C GLY A 13 19.03 21.94 -36.28
N LYS A 14 17.87 22.03 -35.62
CA LYS A 14 17.20 23.31 -35.33
C LYS A 14 17.27 23.59 -33.83
N GLN A 15 17.52 24.89 -33.53
CA GLN A 15 17.55 25.34 -32.15
C GLN A 15 16.18 25.82 -31.69
N TYR A 16 15.74 25.35 -30.53
CA TYR A 16 14.48 25.72 -29.89
C TYR A 16 14.75 26.38 -28.55
N VAL A 17 14.04 27.45 -28.26
CA VAL A 17 14.08 28.13 -26.97
C VAL A 17 12.92 27.64 -26.14
N PRO A 18 13.18 27.16 -24.89
CA PRO A 18 12.09 26.74 -23.99
C PRO A 18 11.11 27.87 -23.73
N LYS A 19 9.82 27.62 -23.91
CA LYS A 19 8.75 28.60 -23.63
C LYS A 19 8.59 28.87 -22.15
N TYR A 20 8.89 27.87 -21.29
CA TYR A 20 8.76 27.95 -19.84
C TYR A 20 10.11 27.67 -19.19
N GLN A 21 10.39 28.35 -18.09
CA GLN A 21 11.66 28.17 -17.35
C GLN A 21 11.62 26.95 -16.41
N GLU A 22 10.44 26.39 -16.15
CA GLU A 22 10.24 25.25 -15.26
C GLU A 22 9.54 24.10 -15.97
N CYS A 23 9.93 22.88 -15.63
CA CYS A 23 9.21 21.69 -16.06
C CYS A 23 7.90 21.59 -15.30
N LYS A 24 6.80 21.43 -16.01
CA LYS A 24 5.51 21.09 -15.39
C LYS A 24 5.50 19.63 -15.00
N LYS A 25 5.05 19.36 -13.78
CA LYS A 25 4.86 18.01 -13.23
C LYS A 25 3.44 17.53 -13.50
N GLU A 26 3.01 17.62 -14.75
CA GLU A 26 1.67 17.20 -15.17
C GLU A 26 1.79 16.10 -16.21
N PHE A 27 0.84 15.18 -16.20
CA PHE A 27 0.75 14.13 -17.21
C PHE A 27 0.01 14.65 -18.44
N ILE A 28 0.51 14.33 -19.62
CA ILE A 28 -0.14 14.70 -20.90
C ILE A 28 -1.18 13.65 -21.27
N ASP A 29 -0.95 12.39 -20.86
CA ASP A 29 -1.81 11.25 -21.19
C ASP A 29 -2.07 10.41 -19.95
N ILE A 30 -3.32 9.92 -19.79
CA ILE A 30 -3.76 9.09 -18.67
C ILE A 30 -3.46 7.60 -18.93
N ALA A 31 -3.22 7.23 -20.19
CA ALA A 31 -3.17 5.86 -20.64
C ALA A 31 -1.75 5.27 -20.80
N GLY A 32 -0.72 6.07 -20.62
CA GLY A 32 0.67 5.66 -20.83
C GLY A 32 1.35 5.17 -19.56
N ASN A 33 2.30 4.26 -19.71
CA ASN A 33 3.30 4.01 -18.69
C ASN A 33 4.13 5.28 -18.53
N HIS A 34 3.91 6.00 -17.44
CA HIS A 34 4.67 7.18 -17.08
C HIS A 34 6.07 6.77 -16.61
N CYS A 35 6.90 6.36 -17.57
CA CYS A 35 8.33 6.24 -17.29
C CYS A 35 8.85 7.65 -16.98
N ASN A 36 9.78 7.75 -16.04
CA ASN A 36 10.44 8.99 -15.64
C ASN A 36 11.34 9.56 -16.77
N MET A 37 10.83 9.52 -17.99
CA MET A 37 11.42 10.11 -19.19
C MET A 37 10.67 11.40 -19.47
N GLY A 38 11.38 12.52 -19.41
CA GLY A 38 10.78 13.83 -19.71
C GLY A 38 10.12 13.85 -21.08
N ILE A 39 9.02 14.59 -21.21
CA ILE A 39 8.31 14.85 -22.47
C ILE A 39 8.64 16.26 -22.93
N ILE A 40 9.00 16.39 -24.19
CA ILE A 40 9.25 17.70 -24.83
C ILE A 40 8.13 17.94 -25.83
N ILE A 41 7.39 19.03 -25.67
CA ILE A 41 6.34 19.45 -26.60
C ILE A 41 6.98 20.39 -27.62
N LEU A 42 6.89 20.03 -28.87
CA LEU A 42 7.41 20.79 -30.01
C LEU A 42 6.27 21.23 -30.93
N PRO A 43 6.46 22.31 -31.69
CA PRO A 43 5.53 22.67 -32.75
C PRO A 43 5.58 21.63 -33.89
N ASP A 44 4.45 21.41 -34.55
CA ASP A 44 4.32 20.40 -35.63
C ASP A 44 5.34 20.57 -36.76
N SER A 45 5.79 21.83 -36.98
CA SER A 45 6.84 22.16 -37.96
C SER A 45 8.25 21.64 -37.61
N ALA A 46 8.43 21.14 -36.38
CA ALA A 46 9.71 20.60 -35.92
C ALA A 46 9.92 19.14 -36.31
N LEU A 47 8.83 18.42 -36.63
CA LEU A 47 8.83 16.99 -36.91
C LEU A 47 8.61 16.71 -38.39
N SER A 48 9.32 15.73 -38.91
CA SER A 48 9.06 15.16 -40.23
C SER A 48 8.06 13.98 -40.09
N SER A 49 7.30 13.73 -41.15
CA SER A 49 6.38 12.55 -41.18
C SER A 49 7.08 11.23 -40.93
N LYS A 50 8.40 11.13 -41.16
CA LYS A 50 9.22 9.96 -40.92
C LYS A 50 9.54 9.74 -39.43
N ASP A 51 9.45 10.79 -38.62
CA ASP A 51 9.78 10.77 -37.20
C ASP A 51 8.54 10.42 -36.34
N VAL A 52 7.35 10.35 -36.98
CA VAL A 52 6.08 10.05 -36.30
C VAL A 52 5.96 8.57 -36.05
N ILE A 53 6.11 8.14 -34.82
CA ILE A 53 5.95 6.74 -34.38
C ILE A 53 4.47 6.43 -34.10
N SER A 54 3.74 7.36 -33.51
CA SER A 54 2.33 7.20 -33.18
C SER A 54 1.57 8.52 -33.29
N LYS A 55 0.27 8.45 -33.56
CA LYS A 55 -0.64 9.60 -33.51
C LYS A 55 -1.68 9.36 -32.45
N ASN A 56 -1.73 10.23 -31.46
CA ASN A 56 -2.69 10.15 -30.38
C ASN A 56 -3.67 11.31 -30.47
N MET A 57 -4.93 11.02 -30.24
CA MET A 57 -5.99 12.02 -30.14
C MET A 57 -6.57 11.95 -28.73
N ILE A 58 -6.50 13.07 -28.02
CA ILE A 58 -7.05 13.21 -26.67
C ILE A 58 -8.28 14.10 -26.77
N SER A 59 -9.41 13.62 -26.30
CA SER A 59 -10.68 14.34 -26.33
C SER A 59 -11.43 14.17 -25.01
N ASN A 60 -12.08 15.24 -24.58
CA ASN A 60 -13.02 15.17 -23.46
C ASN A 60 -14.43 15.04 -24.01
N TYR A 61 -15.24 14.17 -23.41
CA TYR A 61 -16.66 14.14 -23.65
C TYR A 61 -17.43 14.85 -22.54
N ASN A 62 -18.49 15.53 -22.89
CA ASN A 62 -19.32 16.26 -21.96
C ASN A 62 -20.57 15.44 -21.63
N ALA A 63 -20.47 14.63 -20.56
CA ALA A 63 -21.61 13.86 -20.05
C ALA A 63 -22.07 14.43 -18.71
N LYS A 64 -23.37 14.57 -18.55
CA LYS A 64 -24.00 15.16 -17.36
C LYS A 64 -24.37 14.12 -16.31
N SER A 65 -24.46 12.84 -16.69
CA SER A 65 -24.80 11.74 -15.79
C SER A 65 -23.89 10.54 -16.02
N GLU A 66 -23.85 9.61 -15.07
CA GLU A 66 -23.09 8.36 -15.20
C GLU A 66 -23.67 7.46 -16.31
N ASP A 67 -24.98 7.48 -16.51
CA ASP A 67 -25.65 6.72 -17.58
C ASP A 67 -25.22 7.22 -18.96
N GLU A 68 -25.10 8.54 -19.13
CA GLU A 68 -24.59 9.15 -20.37
C GLU A 68 -23.13 8.77 -20.61
N LYS A 69 -22.30 8.75 -19.57
CA LYS A 69 -20.89 8.31 -19.68
C LYS A 69 -20.82 6.87 -20.16
N GLN A 70 -21.58 5.96 -19.54
CA GLN A 70 -21.60 4.55 -19.94
C GLN A 70 -22.11 4.35 -21.37
N ALA A 71 -23.09 5.13 -21.82
CA ALA A 71 -23.58 5.09 -23.20
C ALA A 71 -22.49 5.50 -24.21
N ILE A 72 -21.76 6.59 -23.92
CA ILE A 72 -20.64 7.06 -24.75
C ILE A 72 -19.50 6.02 -24.77
N GLU A 73 -19.16 5.43 -23.64
CA GLU A 73 -18.17 4.37 -23.55
C GLU A 73 -18.53 3.16 -24.43
N LYS A 74 -19.80 2.78 -24.44
CA LYS A 74 -20.29 1.69 -25.26
C LYS A 74 -20.19 2.00 -26.76
N GLU A 75 -20.44 3.23 -27.15
CA GLU A 75 -20.26 3.68 -28.54
C GLU A 75 -18.77 3.69 -28.92
N ILE A 76 -17.90 4.21 -28.05
CA ILE A 76 -16.44 4.21 -28.27
C ILE A 76 -15.93 2.76 -28.41
N SER A 77 -16.36 1.85 -27.55
CA SER A 77 -16.01 0.43 -27.62
C SER A 77 -16.46 -0.20 -28.94
N ASN A 78 -17.65 0.12 -29.43
CA ASN A 78 -18.16 -0.38 -30.71
C ASN A 78 -17.33 0.16 -31.90
N ILE A 79 -16.91 1.41 -31.86
CA ILE A 79 -16.04 2.00 -32.87
C ILE A 79 -14.67 1.32 -32.86
N TYR A 80 -14.12 1.06 -31.67
CA TYR A 80 -12.86 0.34 -31.49
C TYR A 80 -12.92 -1.05 -32.15
N VAL A 81 -13.92 -1.86 -31.81
CA VAL A 81 -14.07 -3.22 -32.37
C VAL A 81 -14.16 -3.20 -33.89
N LYS A 82 -14.92 -2.25 -34.47
CA LYS A 82 -15.06 -2.13 -35.92
C LYS A 82 -13.81 -1.68 -36.65
N THR A 83 -12.95 -0.94 -35.99
CA THR A 83 -11.79 -0.29 -36.62
C THR A 83 -10.48 -1.05 -36.38
N TYR A 84 -10.43 -1.88 -35.32
CA TYR A 84 -9.25 -2.64 -34.92
C TYR A 84 -8.73 -3.57 -36.02
N ASP A 85 -9.61 -4.25 -36.73
CA ASP A 85 -9.23 -5.16 -37.82
C ASP A 85 -8.55 -4.46 -38.99
N LYS A 86 -8.77 -3.14 -39.14
CA LYS A 86 -8.25 -2.38 -40.26
C LYS A 86 -7.01 -1.56 -39.89
N TYR A 87 -6.91 -1.09 -38.63
CA TYR A 87 -5.82 -0.26 -38.11
C TYR A 87 -5.50 -0.67 -36.68
N MET A 88 -4.24 -0.62 -36.29
CA MET A 88 -3.84 -0.78 -34.89
C MET A 88 -4.29 0.46 -34.10
N LEU A 89 -5.53 0.46 -33.67
CA LEU A 89 -6.14 1.53 -32.89
C LEU A 89 -6.26 1.11 -31.43
N TYR A 90 -5.65 1.85 -30.52
CA TYR A 90 -5.82 1.69 -29.09
C TYR A 90 -6.72 2.81 -28.59
N VAL A 91 -7.84 2.47 -27.97
CA VAL A 91 -8.76 3.42 -27.37
C VAL A 91 -8.82 3.15 -25.88
N ASN A 92 -8.42 4.13 -25.10
CA ASN A 92 -8.52 4.11 -23.65
C ASN A 92 -9.38 5.28 -23.21
N SER A 93 -10.33 5.02 -22.34
CA SER A 93 -11.13 6.04 -21.71
C SER A 93 -10.80 6.11 -20.21
N LYS A 94 -11.07 7.25 -19.61
CA LYS A 94 -10.91 7.43 -18.17
C LYS A 94 -11.78 6.44 -17.38
N LEU A 95 -13.02 6.19 -17.83
CA LEU A 95 -13.94 5.28 -17.17
C LEU A 95 -13.45 3.84 -17.25
N ASN A 96 -13.02 3.40 -18.43
CA ASN A 96 -12.52 2.03 -18.66
C ASN A 96 -11.26 1.76 -17.80
N ILE A 97 -10.31 2.68 -17.78
CA ILE A 97 -9.11 2.57 -16.96
C ILE A 97 -9.48 2.55 -15.48
N TYR A 98 -10.40 3.41 -15.05
CA TYR A 98 -10.87 3.47 -13.66
C TYR A 98 -11.54 2.15 -13.24
N GLU A 99 -12.46 1.62 -14.03
CA GLU A 99 -13.15 0.35 -13.73
C GLU A 99 -12.18 -0.83 -13.68
N ALA A 100 -11.28 -0.95 -14.66
CA ALA A 100 -10.28 -2.00 -14.70
C ALA A 100 -9.32 -1.91 -13.49
N THR A 101 -8.86 -0.71 -13.16
CA THR A 101 -7.94 -0.49 -12.03
C THR A 101 -8.64 -0.73 -10.70
N THR A 102 -9.88 -0.24 -10.54
CA THR A 102 -10.66 -0.41 -9.30
C THR A 102 -10.94 -1.87 -9.02
N GLY A 103 -11.33 -2.65 -10.05
CA GLY A 103 -11.58 -4.08 -9.91
C GLY A 103 -10.33 -4.85 -9.43
N LEU A 104 -9.19 -4.65 -10.08
CA LEU A 104 -7.93 -5.27 -9.67
C LEU A 104 -7.49 -4.81 -8.27
N THR A 105 -7.60 -3.54 -7.99
CA THR A 105 -7.24 -2.97 -6.69
C THR A 105 -8.10 -3.56 -5.57
N ALA A 106 -9.41 -3.71 -5.78
CA ALA A 106 -10.31 -4.33 -4.81
C ALA A 106 -9.90 -5.78 -4.48
N ILE A 107 -9.54 -6.58 -5.48
CA ILE A 107 -9.07 -7.96 -5.29
C ILE A 107 -7.76 -7.97 -4.49
N VAL A 108 -6.80 -7.12 -4.84
CA VAL A 108 -5.51 -7.05 -4.13
C VAL A 108 -5.69 -6.62 -2.68
N ILE A 109 -6.53 -5.61 -2.42
CA ILE A 109 -6.82 -5.16 -1.05
C ILE A 109 -7.51 -6.28 -0.26
N PHE A 110 -8.50 -6.96 -0.86
CA PHE A 110 -9.18 -8.07 -0.21
C PHE A 110 -8.20 -9.18 0.18
N LEU A 111 -7.35 -9.62 -0.75
CA LEU A 111 -6.36 -10.67 -0.47
C LEU A 111 -5.35 -10.22 0.59
N ALA A 112 -4.86 -8.98 0.52
CA ALA A 112 -3.90 -8.45 1.48
C ALA A 112 -4.49 -8.38 2.90
N LEU A 113 -5.72 -7.88 3.04
CA LEU A 113 -6.43 -7.83 4.31
C LEU A 113 -6.72 -9.23 4.86
N TYR A 114 -7.22 -10.13 4.02
CA TYR A 114 -7.51 -11.52 4.39
C TYR A 114 -6.27 -12.24 4.91
N LEU A 115 -5.17 -12.20 4.16
CA LEU A 115 -3.91 -12.81 4.58
C LEU A 115 -3.34 -12.14 5.84
N GLY A 116 -3.39 -10.81 5.90
CA GLY A 116 -2.91 -10.05 7.07
C GLY A 116 -3.64 -10.43 8.35
N ILE A 117 -4.97 -10.54 8.31
CA ILE A 117 -5.79 -10.93 9.45
C ILE A 117 -5.49 -12.38 9.86
N ILE A 118 -5.41 -13.32 8.90
CA ILE A 118 -5.08 -14.72 9.21
C ILE A 118 -3.71 -14.83 9.87
N PHE A 119 -2.68 -14.19 9.33
CA PHE A 119 -1.35 -14.21 9.92
C PHE A 119 -1.31 -13.58 11.30
N LEU A 120 -2.04 -12.49 11.52
CA LEU A 120 -2.13 -11.82 12.81
C LEU A 120 -2.76 -12.77 13.87
N ILE A 121 -3.88 -13.39 13.53
CA ILE A 121 -4.57 -14.35 14.43
C ILE A 121 -3.68 -15.57 14.69
N ALA A 122 -3.13 -16.19 13.66
CA ALA A 122 -2.29 -17.37 13.78
C ALA A 122 -1.05 -17.10 14.65
N SER A 123 -0.34 -15.99 14.39
CA SER A 123 0.84 -15.61 15.16
C SER A 123 0.50 -15.37 16.64
N SER A 124 -0.58 -14.65 16.91
CA SER A 124 -1.03 -14.36 18.26
C SER A 124 -1.46 -15.64 19.00
N ALA A 125 -2.15 -16.55 18.30
CA ALA A 125 -2.56 -17.84 18.87
C ALA A 125 -1.35 -18.73 19.22
N ILE A 126 -0.34 -18.78 18.34
CA ILE A 126 0.90 -19.54 18.60
C ILE A 126 1.63 -18.99 19.82
N LEU A 127 1.75 -17.67 19.94
CA LEU A 127 2.37 -17.03 21.09
C LEU A 127 1.58 -17.33 22.39
N ALA A 128 0.25 -17.24 22.33
CA ALA A 128 -0.61 -17.52 23.46
C ALA A 128 -0.49 -18.99 23.90
N LEU A 129 -0.56 -19.95 22.98
CA LEU A 129 -0.41 -21.36 23.27
C LEU A 129 0.95 -21.69 23.87
N LYS A 130 2.03 -21.12 23.32
CA LYS A 130 3.37 -21.28 23.87
C LYS A 130 3.43 -20.79 25.31
N GLU A 131 2.92 -19.61 25.59
CA GLU A 131 2.99 -19.02 26.93
C GLU A 131 2.10 -19.79 27.95
N LEU A 132 0.95 -20.28 27.51
CA LEU A 132 0.11 -21.15 28.36
C LEU A 132 0.80 -22.45 28.69
N THR A 133 1.49 -23.05 27.73
CA THR A 133 2.30 -24.26 27.97
C THR A 133 3.43 -23.98 28.93
N ASP A 134 4.20 -22.91 28.70
CA ASP A 134 5.30 -22.49 29.59
C ASP A 134 4.78 -22.20 31.03
N SER A 135 3.60 -21.60 31.16
CA SER A 135 2.97 -21.34 32.44
C SER A 135 2.57 -22.62 33.16
N SER A 136 2.04 -23.61 32.42
CA SER A 136 1.69 -24.94 32.96
C SER A 136 2.95 -25.67 33.43
N ASP A 137 3.99 -25.69 32.64
CA ASP A 137 5.25 -26.36 32.97
C ASP A 137 5.96 -25.71 34.16
N ASN A 138 5.83 -24.41 34.33
CA ASN A 138 6.41 -23.65 35.44
C ASN A 138 5.51 -23.61 36.68
N LYS A 139 4.30 -24.18 36.68
CA LYS A 139 3.37 -24.16 37.82
C LYS A 139 4.03 -24.60 39.10
N HIS A 140 4.70 -25.76 39.08
CA HIS A 140 5.41 -26.28 40.23
C HIS A 140 6.48 -25.33 40.80
N ARG A 141 7.17 -24.57 39.95
CA ARG A 141 8.15 -23.55 40.38
C ARG A 141 7.47 -22.41 41.12
N TYR A 142 6.32 -21.96 40.67
CA TYR A 142 5.54 -20.94 41.35
C TYR A 142 5.00 -21.40 42.69
N ASP A 143 4.63 -22.68 42.80
CA ASP A 143 4.20 -23.28 44.07
C ASP A 143 5.34 -23.34 45.09
N ILE A 144 6.55 -23.68 44.67
CA ILE A 144 7.73 -23.60 45.52
C ILE A 144 7.98 -22.16 46.03
N LEU A 145 7.87 -21.18 45.15
CA LEU A 145 8.03 -19.77 45.50
C LEU A 145 7.01 -19.34 46.58
N ARG A 146 5.76 -19.80 46.48
CA ARG A 146 4.74 -19.55 47.50
C ARG A 146 5.09 -20.21 48.84
N LYS A 147 5.55 -21.45 48.81
CA LYS A 147 5.95 -22.17 50.02
C LYS A 147 7.11 -21.54 50.76
N ILE A 148 8.01 -20.86 50.08
CA ILE A 148 9.11 -20.12 50.70
C ILE A 148 8.76 -18.66 51.10
N GLY A 149 7.47 -18.26 50.94
CA GLY A 149 6.93 -17.01 51.42
C GLY A 149 7.01 -15.85 50.44
N THR A 150 7.15 -16.10 49.13
CA THR A 150 7.12 -15.05 48.11
C THR A 150 5.71 -14.45 47.97
N ASP A 151 5.61 -13.12 47.98
CA ASP A 151 4.34 -12.40 47.85
C ASP A 151 3.70 -12.64 46.48
N GLU A 152 2.39 -12.86 46.43
CA GLU A 152 1.58 -13.04 45.24
C GLU A 152 1.73 -11.85 44.23
N LYS A 153 1.95 -10.64 44.73
CA LYS A 153 2.21 -9.50 43.87
C LYS A 153 3.53 -9.62 43.09
N MET A 154 4.55 -10.20 43.73
CA MET A 154 5.84 -10.44 43.05
C MET A 154 5.69 -11.52 41.98
N ILE A 155 4.98 -12.61 42.28
CA ILE A 155 4.69 -13.69 41.33
C ILE A 155 3.93 -13.12 40.10
N ASN A 156 2.83 -12.42 40.34
CA ASN A 156 2.00 -11.85 39.28
C ASN A 156 2.78 -10.84 38.43
N ARG A 157 3.66 -10.02 39.03
CA ARG A 157 4.52 -9.08 38.31
C ARG A 157 5.54 -9.79 37.42
N THR A 158 6.16 -10.83 37.94
CA THR A 158 7.14 -11.64 37.19
C THR A 158 6.47 -12.29 35.98
N LEU A 159 5.28 -12.91 36.18
CA LEU A 159 4.49 -13.47 35.10
C LEU A 159 4.13 -12.42 34.05
N PHE A 160 3.65 -11.26 34.48
CA PHE A 160 3.31 -10.18 33.55
C PHE A 160 4.54 -9.74 32.72
N VAL A 161 5.68 -9.55 33.34
CA VAL A 161 6.92 -9.14 32.65
C VAL A 161 7.38 -10.23 31.67
N GLN A 162 7.31 -11.50 32.06
CA GLN A 162 7.65 -12.61 31.20
C GLN A 162 6.78 -12.60 29.92
N ILE A 163 5.45 -12.57 30.09
CA ILE A 163 4.50 -12.55 28.97
C ILE A 163 4.71 -11.30 28.12
N ALA A 164 4.92 -10.14 28.75
CA ALA A 164 5.18 -8.87 28.04
C ALA A 164 6.42 -8.97 27.15
N ILE A 165 7.50 -9.57 27.62
CA ILE A 165 8.73 -9.75 26.83
C ILE A 165 8.42 -10.62 25.59
N PHE A 166 7.72 -11.74 25.76
CA PHE A 166 7.38 -12.63 24.64
C PHE A 166 6.48 -11.98 23.59
N PHE A 167 5.59 -11.08 24.00
CA PHE A 167 4.71 -10.36 23.09
C PHE A 167 5.37 -9.11 22.49
N LEU A 168 6.12 -8.35 23.27
CA LEU A 168 6.65 -7.06 22.82
C LEU A 168 7.89 -7.18 21.91
N ILE A 169 8.74 -8.20 22.09
CA ILE A 169 9.92 -8.37 21.24
C ILE A 169 9.55 -8.62 19.77
N PRO A 170 8.67 -9.60 19.44
CA PRO A 170 8.24 -9.78 18.05
C PRO A 170 7.50 -8.57 17.49
N LEU A 171 6.70 -7.90 18.31
CA LEU A 171 5.98 -6.70 17.90
C LEU A 171 6.95 -5.54 17.57
N ALA A 172 7.95 -5.32 18.39
CA ALA A 172 8.97 -4.30 18.13
C ALA A 172 9.73 -4.57 16.84
N LEU A 173 10.09 -5.82 16.57
CA LEU A 173 10.72 -6.23 15.32
C LEU A 173 9.79 -6.00 14.12
N ALA A 174 8.50 -6.33 14.26
CA ALA A 174 7.49 -6.10 13.23
C ALA A 174 7.31 -4.61 12.92
N ILE A 175 7.32 -3.74 13.93
CA ILE A 175 7.24 -2.28 13.76
C ILE A 175 8.45 -1.78 12.97
N VAL A 176 9.66 -2.21 13.33
CA VAL A 176 10.89 -1.83 12.61
C VAL A 176 10.79 -2.24 11.13
N HIS A 177 10.41 -3.49 10.85
CA HIS A 177 10.20 -3.97 9.48
C HIS A 177 9.14 -3.17 8.72
N SER A 178 8.04 -2.83 9.40
CA SER A 178 6.95 -2.04 8.80
C SER A 178 7.41 -0.63 8.39
N ILE A 179 8.27 0.00 9.16
CA ILE A 179 8.83 1.33 8.80
C ILE A 179 9.59 1.25 7.48
N PHE A 180 10.47 0.26 7.33
CA PHE A 180 11.22 0.06 6.09
C PHE A 180 10.31 -0.34 4.93
N GLY A 181 9.37 -1.27 5.17
CA GLY A 181 8.42 -1.74 4.16
C GLY A 181 7.52 -0.62 3.62
N ILE A 182 6.96 0.19 4.51
CA ILE A 182 6.11 1.34 4.13
C ILE A 182 6.96 2.38 3.37
N SER A 183 8.16 2.69 3.85
CA SER A 183 9.05 3.64 3.17
C SER A 183 9.41 3.19 1.76
N PHE A 184 9.67 1.89 1.57
CA PHE A 184 9.94 1.32 0.26
C PHE A 184 8.71 1.38 -0.66
N ALA A 185 7.54 0.97 -0.15
CA ALA A 185 6.28 1.03 -0.89
C ALA A 185 5.93 2.47 -1.31
N LEU A 186 6.12 3.45 -0.41
CA LEU A 186 5.91 4.87 -0.71
C LEU A 186 6.83 5.38 -1.82
N ASN A 187 8.09 4.96 -1.83
CA ASN A 187 9.01 5.36 -2.89
C ASN A 187 8.58 4.83 -4.27
N ILE A 188 8.06 3.60 -4.34
CA ILE A 188 7.50 3.04 -5.58
C ILE A 188 6.24 3.81 -5.98
N LEU A 189 5.32 4.01 -5.06
CA LEU A 189 4.04 4.67 -5.33
C LEU A 189 4.22 6.13 -5.79
N LYS A 190 5.17 6.87 -5.22
CA LYS A 190 5.52 8.23 -5.66
C LYS A 190 6.09 8.33 -7.07
N THR A 191 6.58 7.22 -7.62
CA THR A 191 7.02 7.16 -9.02
C THR A 191 5.85 7.05 -9.98
N ILE A 192 4.70 6.57 -9.49
CA ILE A 192 3.50 6.31 -10.30
C ILE A 192 2.47 7.45 -10.15
N ASN A 193 2.32 7.97 -8.94
CA ASN A 193 1.33 9.01 -8.65
C ASN A 193 1.75 9.88 -7.45
N GLU A 194 1.29 11.13 -7.39
CA GLU A 194 1.38 11.93 -6.17
C GLU A 194 0.39 11.35 -5.15
N ILE A 195 0.90 10.85 -4.03
CA ILE A 195 0.07 10.34 -2.95
C ILE A 195 -0.01 11.42 -1.89
N ASP A 196 -1.19 11.96 -1.76
CA ASP A 196 -1.55 12.86 -0.67
C ASP A 196 -1.81 12.04 0.59
N ASP A 197 -1.52 12.38 1.70
CA ASP A 197 -1.78 11.95 3.08
C ASP A 197 -2.08 10.44 3.33
N LEU A 198 -1.04 9.67 3.67
CA LEU A 198 -1.14 8.28 4.14
C LEU A 198 -1.14 8.14 5.67
N VAL A 199 -1.09 9.24 6.41
CA VAL A 199 -1.00 9.21 7.88
C VAL A 199 -2.24 8.54 8.49
N TRP A 200 -3.42 8.88 8.04
CA TRP A 200 -4.66 8.31 8.56
C TRP A 200 -4.80 6.80 8.35
N PRO A 201 -4.58 6.22 7.16
CA PRO A 201 -4.58 4.77 6.97
C PRO A 201 -3.57 4.05 7.87
N ILE A 202 -2.37 4.60 8.05
CA ILE A 202 -1.35 4.02 8.93
C ILE A 202 -1.82 4.02 10.39
N VAL A 203 -2.37 5.13 10.88
CA VAL A 203 -2.87 5.24 12.26
C VAL A 203 -4.02 4.26 12.51
N ILE A 204 -5.00 4.19 11.60
CA ILE A 204 -6.14 3.26 11.74
C ILE A 204 -5.64 1.81 11.79
N THR A 205 -4.71 1.44 10.92
CA THR A 205 -4.12 0.10 10.89
C THR A 205 -3.35 -0.20 12.18
N ALA A 206 -2.57 0.75 12.69
CA ALA A 206 -1.82 0.60 13.93
C ALA A 206 -2.77 0.40 15.14
N VAL A 207 -3.87 1.16 15.22
CA VAL A 207 -4.89 1.00 16.25
C VAL A 207 -5.56 -0.38 16.16
N PHE A 208 -5.90 -0.82 14.96
CA PHE A 208 -6.53 -2.13 14.74
C PHE A 208 -5.60 -3.28 15.19
N ILE A 209 -4.31 -3.23 14.82
CA ILE A 209 -3.31 -4.20 15.26
C ILE A 209 -3.16 -4.17 16.79
N ALA A 210 -3.07 -2.99 17.38
CA ALA A 210 -2.93 -2.83 18.83
C ALA A 210 -4.13 -3.43 19.60
N LEU A 211 -5.34 -3.27 19.09
CA LEU A 211 -6.54 -3.85 19.71
C LEU A 211 -6.53 -5.38 19.66
N ILE A 212 -6.25 -5.98 18.52
CA ILE A 212 -6.22 -7.44 18.36
C ILE A 212 -5.07 -8.02 19.18
N TYR A 213 -3.86 -7.53 18.96
CA TYR A 213 -2.66 -8.05 19.61
C TYR A 213 -2.68 -7.84 21.13
N GLY A 214 -3.13 -6.65 21.57
CA GLY A 214 -3.35 -6.34 22.97
C GLY A 214 -4.43 -7.21 23.62
N GLY A 215 -5.51 -7.51 22.89
CA GLY A 215 -6.54 -8.44 23.34
C GLY A 215 -5.98 -9.84 23.61
N TYR A 216 -5.20 -10.39 22.69
CA TYR A 216 -4.51 -11.68 22.89
C TYR A 216 -3.53 -11.64 24.07
N PHE A 217 -2.78 -10.57 24.24
CA PHE A 217 -1.90 -10.39 25.39
C PHE A 217 -2.66 -10.45 26.71
N VAL A 218 -3.76 -9.71 26.84
CA VAL A 218 -4.57 -9.69 28.06
C VAL A 218 -5.19 -11.06 28.36
N ILE A 219 -5.76 -11.72 27.33
CA ILE A 219 -6.35 -13.06 27.48
C ILE A 219 -5.27 -14.05 27.92
N THR A 220 -4.09 -14.04 27.28
CA THR A 220 -2.97 -14.92 27.65
C THR A 220 -2.52 -14.69 29.08
N TYR A 221 -2.36 -13.44 29.51
CA TYR A 221 -1.98 -13.10 30.87
C TYR A 221 -2.99 -13.59 31.90
N LEU A 222 -4.29 -13.34 31.65
CA LEU A 222 -5.35 -13.80 32.57
C LEU A 222 -5.42 -15.33 32.65
N SER A 223 -5.29 -16.02 31.53
CA SER A 223 -5.30 -17.47 31.47
C SER A 223 -4.08 -18.08 32.17
N SER A 224 -2.88 -17.57 31.90
CA SER A 224 -1.64 -18.00 32.57
C SER A 224 -1.70 -17.77 34.09
N LYS A 225 -2.25 -16.63 34.52
CA LYS A 225 -2.45 -16.32 35.92
C LYS A 225 -3.39 -17.29 36.60
N ASN A 226 -4.46 -17.75 35.92
CA ASN A 226 -5.38 -18.73 36.43
C ASN A 226 -4.71 -20.12 36.55
N ILE A 227 -3.95 -20.54 35.53
CA ILE A 227 -3.22 -21.82 35.53
C ILE A 227 -2.31 -21.94 36.74
N ILE A 228 -1.55 -20.87 37.06
CA ILE A 228 -0.61 -20.91 38.20
C ILE A 228 -1.30 -20.78 39.57
N LYS A 229 -2.62 -20.47 39.64
CA LYS A 229 -3.40 -20.34 40.88
C LYS A 229 -4.23 -21.56 41.26
N GLU A 230 -4.45 -22.48 40.34
CA GLU A 230 -5.53 -23.49 40.40
C GLU A 230 -5.35 -24.62 41.42
N ASP A 231 -4.41 -24.56 42.39
CA ASP A 231 -4.22 -25.58 43.41
C ASP A 231 -4.09 -25.03 44.85
N VAL A 232 -4.94 -24.07 45.24
CA VAL A 232 -5.06 -23.65 46.65
C VAL A 232 -6.41 -24.08 47.19
#